data_9505822996236e959e73f24cdfc1eb1a
#
_entry.id   9505822996236e959e73f24cdfc1eb1a
#
_cell.length_a   1.000
_cell.length_b   1.000
_cell.length_c   1.000
_cell.angle_alpha   90.00
_cell.angle_beta   90.00
_cell.angle_gamma   90.00
#
_symmetry.space_group_name_H-M   'P 1'
#
loop_
_entity.id
_entity.type
_entity.pdbx_description
1 polymer ?
#
loop_
_entity_poly.entity_id
_entity_poly.type
_entity_poly.pdbx_seq_one_letter_code
_entity_poly.pdbx_strand_id
1 'polypeptide(L)'
;MSPTSLRTEVTELGGTLYFECYSGISGDMAVAAMLDLGADEWKLMDVLDSLPLEGFRVEVTRKSKSGLDVSDFNVILNEDNHDHDMEYLYGEHHHEHHHHHSHRGMREITDIINKGRMTDRARDIALRVFSVLAEAESKAHGVPVEQVHFHEVGAVDSIVDIVSLAVCLDDLDPDDVCFSDLYEGTGTVRCQHGVLPIPVPAVVNIASAHGLRLKITESKGEFVTPTGAAFAAAVSTCDPPRSSFKIEKIGMGAGKRETDRSGILRAMIIQPETVKGEICQIECNIDDCSGETMGYTLERLMSEGAMDVFFTPIVMKKSRPAYKVTVLCSMDDSERMTALLFKETTTIGVRRTVMEKVMMDRTVVEMETPIGKVDVKVCSIGDIRRYYPEYESLKLLCMEKGLSYPEAYSIVMSTCRER
;
A
#
# COMPACT_ATOMS: atom_id res chain seq x y z
N MET A 1 9.63 -17.62 -46.54
CA MET A 1 9.48 -17.92 -45.10
C MET A 1 9.57 -16.60 -44.38
N SER A 2 8.43 -16.03 -44.00
CA SER A 2 8.33 -14.75 -43.31
C SER A 2 8.64 -14.97 -41.82
N PRO A 3 9.33 -14.06 -41.13
CA PRO A 3 9.54 -14.16 -39.68
C PRO A 3 8.26 -13.74 -38.97
N THR A 4 7.71 -14.68 -38.25
CA THR A 4 6.57 -14.49 -37.33
C THR A 4 7.02 -13.55 -36.21
N SER A 5 6.42 -12.38 -36.12
CA SER A 5 6.59 -11.44 -35.03
C SER A 5 6.00 -12.07 -33.76
N LEU A 6 6.86 -12.38 -32.80
CA LEU A 6 6.47 -12.62 -31.42
C LEU A 6 5.95 -11.27 -30.85
N ARG A 7 4.63 -11.09 -30.87
CA ARG A 7 3.98 -10.13 -30.01
C ARG A 7 4.14 -10.68 -28.59
N THR A 8 4.96 -10.06 -27.79
CA THR A 8 4.95 -10.20 -26.35
C THR A 8 3.55 -9.78 -25.88
N GLU A 9 2.80 -10.73 -25.37
CA GLU A 9 1.56 -10.43 -24.65
C GLU A 9 1.91 -9.49 -23.50
N VAL A 10 1.37 -8.28 -23.55
CA VAL A 10 1.34 -7.37 -22.41
C VAL A 10 0.35 -8.02 -21.44
N THR A 11 0.87 -8.79 -20.53
CA THR A 11 0.12 -9.24 -19.33
C THR A 11 -0.17 -7.99 -18.52
N GLU A 12 -1.44 -7.63 -18.37
CA GLU A 12 -1.89 -6.66 -17.38
C GLU A 12 -1.31 -7.10 -16.03
N LEU A 13 -0.40 -6.31 -15.50
CA LEU A 13 0.24 -6.55 -14.20
C LEU A 13 -0.73 -6.07 -13.09
N GLY A 14 -1.88 -6.73 -12.93
CA GLY A 14 -2.70 -6.55 -11.74
C GLY A 14 -1.92 -7.00 -10.50
N GLY A 15 -2.05 -6.28 -9.38
CA GLY A 15 -1.39 -6.61 -8.12
C GLY A 15 -0.89 -5.37 -7.39
N THR A 16 -0.34 -5.57 -6.20
CA THR A 16 0.19 -4.48 -5.38
C THR A 16 1.65 -4.23 -5.71
N LEU A 17 1.99 -2.99 -6.06
CA LEU A 17 3.38 -2.54 -6.19
C LEU A 17 3.92 -2.17 -4.81
N TYR A 18 4.86 -2.95 -4.30
CA TYR A 18 5.48 -2.78 -3.00
C TYR A 18 6.92 -2.30 -3.14
N PHE A 19 7.21 -1.11 -2.55
CA PHE A 19 8.56 -0.57 -2.45
C PHE A 19 9.17 -0.90 -1.09
N GLU A 20 10.29 -1.61 -1.10
CA GLU A 20 11.04 -2.00 0.09
C GLU A 20 12.20 -1.03 0.31
N CYS A 21 12.01 -0.08 1.21
CA CYS A 21 12.85 1.10 1.41
C CYS A 21 13.91 0.92 2.53
N TYR A 22 14.51 -0.27 2.68
CA TYR A 22 15.48 -0.56 3.73
C TYR A 22 16.83 0.15 3.57
N SER A 23 17.11 0.69 2.39
CA SER A 23 18.26 1.58 2.12
C SER A 23 17.82 3.00 1.76
N GLY A 24 16.62 3.40 2.21
CA GLY A 24 16.02 4.69 1.85
C GLY A 24 15.27 4.67 0.52
N ILE A 25 14.97 5.85 0.01
CA ILE A 25 14.32 6.08 -1.27
C ILE A 25 14.68 7.45 -1.84
N SER A 26 15.02 7.49 -3.11
CA SER A 26 15.21 8.71 -3.91
C SER A 26 14.49 8.60 -5.25
N GLY A 27 14.37 9.69 -5.97
CA GLY A 27 13.69 9.72 -7.28
C GLY A 27 14.32 8.74 -8.26
N ASP A 28 15.62 8.87 -8.47
CA ASP A 28 16.41 8.03 -9.38
C ASP A 28 16.35 6.54 -9.02
N MET A 29 16.44 6.19 -7.73
CA MET A 29 16.31 4.81 -7.26
C MET A 29 14.96 4.21 -7.60
N ALA A 30 13.88 4.96 -7.40
CA ALA A 30 12.53 4.47 -7.65
C ALA A 30 12.23 4.34 -9.16
N VAL A 31 12.71 5.29 -9.98
CA VAL A 31 12.64 5.18 -11.45
C VAL A 31 13.40 3.95 -11.91
N ALA A 32 14.67 3.79 -11.49
CA ALA A 32 15.50 2.65 -11.86
C ALA A 32 14.87 1.32 -11.47
N ALA A 33 14.27 1.22 -10.26
CA ALA A 33 13.59 0.02 -9.79
C ALA A 33 12.34 -0.30 -10.62
N MET A 34 11.55 0.71 -11.02
CA MET A 34 10.37 0.51 -11.86
C MET A 34 10.74 0.12 -13.29
N LEU A 35 11.81 0.68 -13.86
CA LEU A 35 12.33 0.26 -15.17
C LEU A 35 12.83 -1.19 -15.14
N ASP A 36 13.57 -1.58 -14.10
CA ASP A 36 14.02 -2.97 -13.91
C ASP A 36 12.83 -3.94 -13.68
N LEU A 37 11.76 -3.46 -13.07
CA LEU A 37 10.50 -4.17 -12.92
C LEU A 37 9.77 -4.36 -14.25
N GLY A 38 10.02 -3.51 -15.25
CA GLY A 38 9.56 -3.61 -16.63
C GLY A 38 8.67 -2.49 -17.12
N ALA A 39 8.75 -1.31 -16.49
CA ALA A 39 8.20 -0.10 -17.09
C ALA A 39 8.86 0.18 -18.44
N ASP A 40 8.08 0.68 -19.39
CA ASP A 40 8.52 0.89 -20.77
C ASP A 40 9.45 2.11 -20.90
N GLU A 41 10.75 1.83 -21.06
CA GLU A 41 11.79 2.86 -21.23
C GLU A 41 11.53 3.75 -22.48
N TRP A 42 10.98 3.20 -23.56
CA TRP A 42 10.68 3.99 -24.76
C TRP A 42 9.57 5.01 -24.53
N LYS A 43 8.53 4.63 -23.80
CA LYS A 43 7.47 5.57 -23.40
C LYS A 43 8.03 6.68 -22.51
N LEU A 44 8.90 6.31 -21.56
CA LEU A 44 9.57 7.28 -20.71
C LEU A 44 10.35 8.29 -21.53
N MET A 45 11.23 7.81 -22.43
CA MET A 45 12.06 8.68 -23.26
C MET A 45 11.22 9.58 -24.18
N ASP A 46 10.15 9.08 -24.82
CA ASP A 46 9.25 9.89 -25.64
C ASP A 46 8.58 11.02 -24.85
N VAL A 47 8.21 10.78 -23.61
CA VAL A 47 7.67 11.82 -22.73
C VAL A 47 8.74 12.86 -22.37
N LEU A 48 9.92 12.41 -21.95
CA LEU A 48 11.02 13.31 -21.56
C LEU A 48 11.46 14.21 -22.74
N ASP A 49 11.57 13.67 -23.95
CA ASP A 49 11.88 14.42 -25.17
C ASP A 49 10.80 15.46 -25.52
N SER A 50 9.58 15.27 -25.04
CA SER A 50 8.46 16.20 -25.30
C SER A 50 8.41 17.37 -24.33
N LEU A 51 9.16 17.31 -23.22
CA LEU A 51 9.17 18.39 -22.23
C LEU A 51 9.91 19.63 -22.77
N PRO A 52 9.43 20.85 -22.47
CA PRO A 52 10.13 22.08 -22.83
C PRO A 52 11.30 22.35 -21.86
N LEU A 53 12.18 21.36 -21.74
CA LEU A 53 13.39 21.39 -20.93
C LEU A 53 14.59 21.11 -21.82
N GLU A 54 15.66 21.86 -21.64
CA GLU A 54 16.91 21.70 -22.37
C GLU A 54 18.07 21.49 -21.40
N GLY A 55 19.19 21.00 -21.91
CA GLY A 55 20.43 20.88 -21.15
C GLY A 55 20.50 19.65 -20.23
N PHE A 56 19.76 18.59 -20.53
CA PHE A 56 19.90 17.32 -19.85
C PHE A 56 19.89 16.16 -20.86
N ARG A 57 20.38 15.01 -20.41
CA ARG A 57 20.19 13.71 -21.05
C ARG A 57 19.99 12.65 -20.01
N VAL A 58 19.29 11.61 -20.35
CA VAL A 58 19.02 10.46 -19.46
C VAL A 58 19.80 9.24 -19.96
N GLU A 59 20.41 8.53 -19.02
CA GLU A 59 21.05 7.24 -19.29
C GLU A 59 20.45 6.19 -18.34
N VAL A 60 19.99 5.09 -18.92
CA VAL A 60 19.56 3.88 -18.18
C VAL A 60 20.63 2.82 -18.39
N THR A 61 21.26 2.40 -17.33
CA THR A 61 22.37 1.44 -17.39
C THR A 61 22.24 0.36 -16.33
N ARG A 62 23.06 -0.65 -16.42
CA ARG A 62 23.20 -1.63 -15.35
C ARG A 62 24.54 -1.47 -14.66
N LYS A 63 24.54 -1.58 -13.34
CA LYS A 63 25.79 -1.53 -12.56
C LYS A 63 25.80 -2.57 -11.44
N SER A 64 26.99 -2.93 -11.01
CA SER A 64 27.15 -3.78 -9.84
C SER A 64 27.18 -2.92 -8.58
N LYS A 65 26.24 -3.12 -7.66
CA LYS A 65 26.21 -2.47 -6.35
C LYS A 65 26.05 -3.51 -5.25
N SER A 66 26.96 -3.50 -4.28
CA SER A 66 27.03 -4.52 -3.23
C SER A 66 27.08 -5.97 -3.78
N GLY A 67 27.67 -6.15 -4.96
CA GLY A 67 27.76 -7.47 -5.63
C GLY A 67 26.49 -7.91 -6.36
N LEU A 68 25.47 -7.09 -6.41
CA LEU A 68 24.22 -7.35 -7.15
C LEU A 68 24.20 -6.54 -8.45
N ASP A 69 23.63 -7.13 -9.51
CA ASP A 69 23.34 -6.45 -10.76
C ASP A 69 22.04 -5.68 -10.63
N VAL A 70 22.07 -4.35 -10.76
CA VAL A 70 20.95 -3.45 -10.51
C VAL A 70 20.83 -2.40 -11.61
N SER A 71 19.62 -1.91 -11.84
CA SER A 71 19.37 -0.80 -12.75
C SER A 71 19.83 0.54 -12.17
N ASP A 72 20.35 1.40 -13.00
CA ASP A 72 20.77 2.76 -12.67
C ASP A 72 20.14 3.75 -13.64
N PHE A 73 19.39 4.68 -13.09
CA PHE A 73 18.79 5.79 -13.84
C PHE A 73 19.58 7.05 -13.52
N ASN A 74 20.13 7.69 -14.55
CA ASN A 74 20.99 8.84 -14.36
C ASN A 74 20.56 10.01 -15.25
N VAL A 75 20.25 11.15 -14.63
CA VAL A 75 20.04 12.42 -15.31
C VAL A 75 21.36 13.17 -15.35
N ILE A 76 21.90 13.38 -16.54
CA ILE A 76 23.16 14.05 -16.76
C ILE A 76 22.86 15.46 -17.28
N LEU A 77 23.28 16.46 -16.53
CA LEU A 77 23.11 17.87 -16.87
C LEU A 77 24.29 18.36 -17.73
N ASN A 78 24.02 19.25 -18.68
CA ASN A 78 25.09 19.96 -19.39
C ASN A 78 25.74 20.98 -18.46
N GLU A 79 26.97 21.42 -18.78
CA GLU A 79 27.78 22.33 -17.93
C GLU A 79 27.03 23.60 -17.48
N ASP A 80 26.10 24.10 -18.30
CA ASP A 80 25.30 25.32 -17.99
C ASP A 80 24.15 25.04 -16.97
N ASN A 81 23.84 23.77 -16.67
CA ASN A 81 22.75 23.37 -15.77
C ASN A 81 23.25 22.59 -14.55
N HIS A 82 24.56 22.47 -14.36
CA HIS A 82 25.10 21.81 -13.18
C HIS A 82 24.68 22.55 -11.91
N ASP A 83 23.98 21.86 -11.04
CA ASP A 83 23.75 22.32 -9.68
C ASP A 83 25.01 22.04 -8.87
N HIS A 84 25.55 23.06 -8.21
CA HIS A 84 26.81 22.95 -7.44
C HIS A 84 26.76 21.94 -6.30
N ASP A 85 25.59 21.46 -5.95
CA ASP A 85 25.40 20.43 -4.91
C ASP A 85 25.91 19.03 -5.32
N MET A 86 25.97 18.73 -6.62
CA MET A 86 26.55 17.49 -7.13
C MET A 86 28.09 17.47 -7.06
N GLU A 87 28.76 18.61 -7.15
CA GLU A 87 30.24 18.72 -6.96
C GLU A 87 30.65 18.37 -5.53
N TYR A 88 29.84 18.70 -4.52
CA TYR A 88 30.10 18.36 -3.13
C TYR A 88 30.02 16.85 -2.83
N LEU A 89 29.35 16.09 -3.67
CA LEU A 89 29.24 14.63 -3.53
C LEU A 89 30.42 13.88 -4.13
N TYR A 90 31.18 14.52 -5.05
CA TYR A 90 32.20 13.82 -5.88
C TYR A 90 33.59 14.41 -5.90
N GLY A 91 33.93 15.50 -5.18
CA GLY A 91 35.31 15.97 -5.03
C GLY A 91 35.55 17.46 -5.08
N GLU A 92 36.64 17.87 -4.47
CA GLU A 92 37.08 19.27 -4.29
C GLU A 92 37.51 19.92 -5.61
N HIS A 93 36.83 20.97 -6.04
CA HIS A 93 37.45 22.08 -6.81
C HIS A 93 36.74 23.40 -6.55
N HIS A 94 37.51 24.39 -6.08
CA HIS A 94 37.08 25.78 -5.89
C HIS A 94 37.11 26.53 -7.22
N HIS A 95 35.94 26.97 -7.70
CA HIS A 95 35.87 28.12 -8.60
C HIS A 95 34.60 28.94 -8.26
N GLU A 96 34.81 30.19 -7.87
CA GLU A 96 33.74 31.19 -7.73
C GLU A 96 33.25 31.62 -9.12
N HIS A 97 32.12 31.11 -9.56
CA HIS A 97 31.38 31.67 -10.67
C HIS A 97 29.94 31.91 -10.25
N HIS A 98 29.52 33.17 -10.23
CA HIS A 98 28.13 33.56 -10.02
C HIS A 98 27.33 33.21 -11.28
N HIS A 99 26.63 32.10 -11.28
CA HIS A 99 25.64 31.76 -12.29
C HIS A 99 24.22 32.03 -11.76
N HIS A 100 23.38 32.64 -12.60
CA HIS A 100 22.01 32.93 -12.34
C HIS A 100 21.22 31.60 -12.35
N HIS A 101 20.97 31.03 -11.19
CA HIS A 101 20.04 29.93 -11.05
C HIS A 101 18.62 30.40 -11.31
N SER A 102 17.93 29.83 -12.29
CA SER A 102 16.51 30.08 -12.51
C SER A 102 15.71 29.28 -11.45
N HIS A 103 15.44 29.92 -10.31
CA HIS A 103 14.55 29.39 -9.31
C HIS A 103 13.15 29.27 -9.91
N ARG A 104 12.70 28.01 -10.17
CA ARG A 104 11.37 27.75 -10.71
C ARG A 104 10.34 27.67 -9.59
N GLY A 105 9.24 28.39 -9.77
CA GLY A 105 8.08 28.26 -8.88
C GLY A 105 7.10 27.18 -9.37
N MET A 106 6.14 26.84 -8.53
CA MET A 106 5.11 25.82 -8.83
C MET A 106 4.37 26.08 -10.16
N ARG A 107 4.13 27.34 -10.51
CA ARG A 107 3.47 27.72 -11.78
C ARG A 107 4.28 27.29 -13.00
N GLU A 108 5.58 27.57 -13.00
CA GLU A 108 6.48 27.24 -14.12
C GLU A 108 6.61 25.72 -14.29
N ILE A 109 6.73 24.98 -13.16
CA ILE A 109 6.78 23.52 -13.17
C ILE A 109 5.47 22.94 -13.73
N THR A 110 4.32 23.46 -13.29
CA THR A 110 3.02 23.08 -13.81
C THR A 110 2.91 23.32 -15.32
N ASP A 111 3.42 24.44 -15.81
CA ASP A 111 3.42 24.76 -17.24
C ASP A 111 4.33 23.81 -18.04
N ILE A 112 5.47 23.40 -17.50
CA ILE A 112 6.38 22.41 -18.10
C ILE A 112 5.66 21.05 -18.21
N ILE A 113 5.10 20.55 -17.12
CA ILE A 113 4.42 19.25 -17.07
C ILE A 113 3.20 19.22 -18.00
N ASN A 114 2.43 20.30 -18.06
CA ASN A 114 1.25 20.40 -18.93
C ASN A 114 1.57 20.39 -20.42
N LYS A 115 2.77 20.80 -20.82
CA LYS A 115 3.24 20.76 -22.20
C LYS A 115 3.79 19.40 -22.63
N GLY A 116 4.14 18.53 -21.68
CA GLY A 116 4.64 17.18 -21.95
C GLY A 116 3.55 16.27 -22.55
N ARG A 117 3.95 15.38 -23.46
CA ARG A 117 3.08 14.37 -24.08
C ARG A 117 2.96 13.12 -23.21
N MET A 118 2.32 13.24 -22.07
CA MET A 118 2.05 12.14 -21.15
C MET A 118 0.55 11.92 -20.98
N THR A 119 0.17 10.80 -20.40
CA THR A 119 -1.22 10.52 -20.04
C THR A 119 -1.72 11.50 -18.98
N ASP A 120 -3.02 11.65 -18.86
CA ASP A 120 -3.60 12.50 -17.80
C ASP A 120 -3.26 11.93 -16.42
N ARG A 121 -3.22 10.60 -16.25
CA ARG A 121 -2.85 9.94 -14.99
C ARG A 121 -1.39 10.23 -14.61
N ALA A 122 -0.44 10.08 -15.54
CA ALA A 122 0.96 10.42 -15.26
C ALA A 122 1.12 11.90 -14.90
N ARG A 123 0.40 12.79 -15.60
CA ARG A 123 0.39 14.23 -15.29
C ARG A 123 -0.12 14.50 -13.89
N ASP A 124 -1.24 13.90 -13.50
CA ASP A 124 -1.82 14.07 -12.18
C ASP A 124 -0.89 13.53 -11.07
N ILE A 125 -0.20 12.42 -11.30
CA ILE A 125 0.80 11.87 -10.39
C ILE A 125 1.94 12.86 -10.20
N ALA A 126 2.54 13.35 -11.29
CA ALA A 126 3.66 14.30 -11.24
C ALA A 126 3.27 15.58 -10.48
N LEU A 127 2.11 16.16 -10.79
CA LEU A 127 1.61 17.36 -10.13
C LEU A 127 1.32 17.14 -8.63
N ARG A 128 0.81 15.95 -8.24
CA ARG A 128 0.62 15.61 -6.82
C ARG A 128 1.95 15.52 -6.08
N VAL A 129 2.98 14.90 -6.67
CA VAL A 129 4.32 14.85 -6.06
C VAL A 129 4.87 16.26 -5.83
N PHE A 130 4.76 17.14 -6.83
CA PHE A 130 5.18 18.55 -6.68
C PHE A 130 4.34 19.31 -5.65
N SER A 131 3.05 19.05 -5.53
CA SER A 131 2.20 19.66 -4.51
C SER A 131 2.67 19.31 -3.10
N VAL A 132 2.98 18.02 -2.86
CA VAL A 132 3.52 17.56 -1.57
C VAL A 132 4.84 18.24 -1.25
N LEU A 133 5.74 18.38 -2.23
CA LEU A 133 7.01 19.08 -2.07
C LEU A 133 6.79 20.57 -1.78
N ALA A 134 5.91 21.23 -2.53
CA ALA A 134 5.62 22.66 -2.34
C ALA A 134 5.07 22.97 -0.94
N GLU A 135 4.19 22.12 -0.42
CA GLU A 135 3.65 22.23 0.93
C GLU A 135 4.75 22.05 1.99
N ALA A 136 5.65 21.09 1.79
CA ALA A 136 6.75 20.81 2.70
C ALA A 136 7.77 21.97 2.73
N GLU A 137 8.12 22.51 1.57
CA GLU A 137 9.01 23.66 1.43
C GLU A 137 8.36 24.96 1.98
N SER A 138 7.08 25.18 1.69
CA SER A 138 6.29 26.29 2.26
C SER A 138 6.40 26.30 3.80
N LYS A 139 6.24 25.13 4.40
CA LYS A 139 6.35 24.97 5.86
C LYS A 139 7.78 25.15 6.35
N ALA A 140 8.77 24.67 5.62
CA ALA A 140 10.18 24.81 5.99
C ALA A 140 10.65 26.28 5.94
N HIS A 141 10.21 27.03 4.93
CA HIS A 141 10.58 28.42 4.72
C HIS A 141 9.64 29.45 5.37
N GLY A 142 8.47 29.02 5.85
CA GLY A 142 7.48 29.91 6.44
C GLY A 142 6.85 30.90 5.45
N VAL A 143 6.73 30.50 4.17
CA VAL A 143 6.14 31.31 3.09
C VAL A 143 4.90 30.61 2.51
N PRO A 144 3.93 31.34 1.92
CA PRO A 144 2.82 30.73 1.20
C PRO A 144 3.30 29.83 0.06
N VAL A 145 2.53 28.76 -0.25
CA VAL A 145 2.88 27.78 -1.30
C VAL A 145 3.09 28.44 -2.67
N GLU A 146 2.34 29.49 -2.99
CA GLU A 146 2.45 30.25 -4.24
C GLU A 146 3.76 31.06 -4.35
N GLN A 147 4.44 31.27 -3.24
CA GLN A 147 5.71 32.00 -3.15
C GLN A 147 6.90 31.07 -2.94
N VAL A 148 6.67 29.75 -2.93
CA VAL A 148 7.75 28.77 -2.86
C VAL A 148 8.57 28.83 -4.15
N HIS A 149 9.86 29.06 -4.01
CA HIS A 149 10.85 28.84 -5.05
C HIS A 149 11.64 27.59 -4.68
N PHE A 150 11.58 26.60 -5.54
CA PHE A 150 12.32 25.38 -5.32
C PHE A 150 13.80 25.63 -5.59
N HIS A 151 14.61 25.52 -4.56
CA HIS A 151 16.05 25.74 -4.67
C HIS A 151 16.76 24.49 -5.19
N GLU A 152 16.35 23.30 -4.76
CA GLU A 152 16.91 22.01 -5.16
C GLU A 152 15.94 21.23 -6.05
N VAL A 153 14.68 21.13 -5.66
CA VAL A 153 13.65 20.34 -6.36
C VAL A 153 13.12 21.01 -7.63
N GLY A 154 13.42 22.28 -7.86
CA GLY A 154 13.11 23.00 -9.11
C GLY A 154 14.20 22.87 -10.19
N ALA A 155 15.29 22.21 -9.89
CA ALA A 155 16.33 21.88 -10.85
C ALA A 155 15.84 20.91 -11.92
N VAL A 156 16.50 20.87 -13.06
CA VAL A 156 16.07 20.08 -14.21
C VAL A 156 16.04 18.59 -13.90
N ASP A 157 17.01 18.08 -13.16
CA ASP A 157 17.11 16.68 -12.75
C ASP A 157 15.93 16.23 -11.88
N SER A 158 15.53 17.06 -10.90
CA SER A 158 14.38 16.77 -10.05
C SER A 158 13.06 16.75 -10.83
N ILE A 159 12.89 17.65 -11.82
CA ILE A 159 11.70 17.64 -12.68
C ILE A 159 11.70 16.38 -13.53
N VAL A 160 12.83 16.01 -14.09
CA VAL A 160 13.00 14.78 -14.89
C VAL A 160 12.72 13.54 -14.03
N ASP A 161 13.26 13.48 -12.82
CA ASP A 161 13.02 12.37 -11.88
C ASP A 161 11.52 12.21 -11.57
N ILE A 162 10.83 13.30 -11.21
CA ILE A 162 9.42 13.26 -10.82
C ILE A 162 8.52 12.91 -12.00
N VAL A 163 8.78 13.44 -13.19
CA VAL A 163 8.05 13.05 -14.40
C VAL A 163 8.31 11.59 -14.73
N SER A 164 9.55 11.12 -14.59
CA SER A 164 9.92 9.72 -14.84
C SER A 164 9.22 8.77 -13.85
N LEU A 165 9.16 9.13 -12.56
CA LEU A 165 8.40 8.39 -11.56
C LEU A 165 6.93 8.24 -11.95
N ALA A 166 6.32 9.34 -12.38
CA ALA A 166 4.91 9.36 -12.77
C ALA A 166 4.63 8.51 -14.01
N VAL A 167 5.49 8.61 -15.03
CA VAL A 167 5.35 7.85 -16.29
C VAL A 167 5.56 6.35 -16.05
N CYS A 168 6.60 5.97 -15.30
CA CYS A 168 6.86 4.56 -15.00
C CYS A 168 5.75 3.94 -14.14
N LEU A 169 5.21 4.68 -13.17
CA LEU A 169 4.10 4.19 -12.34
C LEU A 169 2.81 4.05 -13.16
N ASP A 170 2.54 4.99 -14.04
CA ASP A 170 1.38 4.93 -14.94
C ASP A 170 1.47 3.75 -15.92
N ASP A 171 2.66 3.49 -16.45
CA ASP A 171 2.90 2.38 -17.38
C ASP A 171 2.79 1.00 -16.71
N LEU A 172 3.24 0.86 -15.47
CA LEU A 172 3.11 -0.39 -14.70
C LEU A 172 1.67 -0.67 -14.27
N ASP A 173 0.85 0.34 -14.15
CA ASP A 173 -0.58 0.30 -13.81
C ASP A 173 -0.94 -0.69 -12.68
N PRO A 174 -0.33 -0.60 -11.50
CA PRO A 174 -0.66 -1.48 -10.38
C PRO A 174 -2.04 -1.15 -9.79
N ASP A 175 -2.72 -2.16 -9.22
CA ASP A 175 -3.99 -1.98 -8.50
C ASP A 175 -3.80 -1.13 -7.23
N ASP A 176 -2.72 -1.39 -6.50
CA ASP A 176 -2.35 -0.68 -5.27
C ASP A 176 -0.84 -0.40 -5.22
N VAL A 177 -0.47 0.64 -4.45
CA VAL A 177 0.94 1.01 -4.20
C VAL A 177 1.17 1.14 -2.70
N CYS A 178 2.18 0.47 -2.18
CA CYS A 178 2.58 0.60 -0.78
C CYS A 178 4.09 0.65 -0.57
N PHE A 179 4.48 1.17 0.57
CA PHE A 179 5.88 1.34 0.94
C PHE A 179 6.13 0.73 2.31
N SER A 180 7.30 0.11 2.51
CA SER A 180 7.77 -0.24 3.86
C SER A 180 7.99 1.01 4.70
N ASP A 181 8.38 0.85 5.97
CA ASP A 181 8.97 1.96 6.69
C ASP A 181 10.13 2.54 5.87
N LEU A 182 10.27 3.87 5.82
CA LEU A 182 11.36 4.56 5.15
C LEU A 182 12.58 4.60 6.08
N TYR A 183 13.62 3.87 5.73
CA TYR A 183 14.84 3.84 6.54
C TYR A 183 15.69 5.06 6.22
N GLU A 184 15.97 5.84 7.24
CA GLU A 184 16.72 7.08 7.15
C GLU A 184 18.01 7.02 7.96
N GLY A 185 19.03 7.75 7.54
CA GLY A 185 20.29 7.83 8.23
C GLY A 185 20.33 8.92 9.30
N THR A 186 21.55 9.24 9.74
CA THR A 186 21.84 10.23 10.77
C THR A 186 22.99 11.16 10.34
N GLY A 187 23.15 12.27 11.05
CA GLY A 187 24.20 13.25 10.83
C GLY A 187 23.69 14.50 10.14
N THR A 188 24.45 15.01 9.21
CA THR A 188 24.13 16.25 8.50
C THR A 188 24.40 16.08 7.00
N VAL A 189 23.66 16.82 6.19
CA VAL A 189 23.90 16.98 4.75
C VAL A 189 24.15 18.45 4.46
N ARG A 190 25.05 18.72 3.53
CA ARG A 190 25.28 20.08 3.02
C ARG A 190 24.43 20.28 1.76
N CYS A 191 23.69 21.36 1.70
CA CYS A 191 22.82 21.74 0.60
C CYS A 191 22.88 23.27 0.39
N GLN A 192 22.10 23.82 -0.54
CA GLN A 192 22.06 25.27 -0.78
C GLN A 192 21.69 26.10 0.47
N HIS A 193 20.93 25.51 1.40
CA HIS A 193 20.59 26.14 2.69
C HIS A 193 21.69 26.01 3.75
N GLY A 194 22.86 25.47 3.38
CA GLY A 194 23.95 25.19 4.30
C GLY A 194 23.93 23.77 4.84
N VAL A 195 24.35 23.58 6.09
CA VAL A 195 24.44 22.26 6.72
C VAL A 195 23.13 21.99 7.48
N LEU A 196 22.35 21.03 7.01
CA LEU A 196 21.07 20.62 7.60
C LEU A 196 21.19 19.29 8.34
N PRO A 197 20.40 19.08 9.40
CA PRO A 197 20.30 17.77 10.06
C PRO A 197 19.54 16.76 9.19
N ILE A 198 19.89 15.48 9.32
CA ILE A 198 19.17 14.35 8.73
C ILE A 198 18.25 13.73 9.78
N PRO A 199 16.95 13.49 9.47
CA PRO A 199 16.24 13.81 8.22
C PRO A 199 16.15 15.30 7.92
N VAL A 200 16.23 15.68 6.65
CA VAL A 200 16.10 17.09 6.26
C VAL A 200 14.69 17.63 6.53
N PRO A 201 14.53 18.97 6.75
CA PRO A 201 13.23 19.55 7.14
C PRO A 201 12.07 19.20 6.20
N ALA A 202 12.30 19.17 4.90
CA ALA A 202 11.28 18.79 3.92
C ALA A 202 10.77 17.36 4.15
N VAL A 203 11.67 16.38 4.35
CA VAL A 203 11.31 14.99 4.63
C VAL A 203 10.50 14.86 5.92
N VAL A 204 10.91 15.56 6.98
CA VAL A 204 10.16 15.55 8.26
C VAL A 204 8.77 16.15 8.10
N ASN A 205 8.65 17.25 7.34
CA ASN A 205 7.36 17.89 7.06
C ASN A 205 6.42 16.97 6.26
N ILE A 206 6.95 16.32 5.21
CA ILE A 206 6.19 15.33 4.40
C ILE A 206 5.74 14.17 5.28
N ALA A 207 6.67 13.54 6.01
CA ALA A 207 6.36 12.40 6.85
C ALA A 207 5.29 12.74 7.91
N SER A 208 5.38 13.91 8.53
CA SER A 208 4.40 14.39 9.52
C SER A 208 3.02 14.66 8.92
N ALA A 209 2.96 15.24 7.71
CA ALA A 209 1.70 15.60 7.06
C ALA A 209 0.95 14.38 6.50
N HIS A 210 1.69 13.39 6.00
CA HIS A 210 1.13 12.23 5.28
C HIS A 210 1.24 10.91 6.04
N GLY A 211 1.68 10.93 7.30
CA GLY A 211 1.73 9.73 8.13
C GLY A 211 2.78 8.69 7.70
N LEU A 212 3.82 9.10 6.97
CA LEU A 212 4.91 8.20 6.59
C LEU A 212 5.72 7.79 7.82
N ARG A 213 6.07 6.52 7.91
CA ARG A 213 6.86 5.99 9.01
C ARG A 213 8.35 6.05 8.67
N LEU A 214 9.08 6.91 9.39
CA LEU A 214 10.54 6.98 9.31
C LEU A 214 11.18 6.08 10.35
N LYS A 215 12.14 5.28 9.93
CA LYS A 215 12.96 4.44 10.80
C LYS A 215 14.41 4.92 10.77
N ILE A 216 14.80 5.65 11.80
CA ILE A 216 16.15 6.18 11.91
C ILE A 216 17.13 5.05 12.19
N THR A 217 18.21 5.02 11.44
CA THR A 217 19.28 4.02 11.55
C THR A 217 20.55 4.63 12.15
N GLU A 218 21.54 3.81 12.49
CA GLU A 218 22.86 4.29 12.95
C GLU A 218 23.79 4.72 11.79
N SER A 219 23.41 4.43 10.56
CA SER A 219 24.17 4.76 9.35
C SER A 219 24.21 6.26 9.13
N LYS A 220 25.34 6.77 8.65
CA LYS A 220 25.49 8.20 8.34
C LYS A 220 25.08 8.48 6.91
N GLY A 221 24.42 9.62 6.70
CA GLY A 221 24.01 10.11 5.38
C GLY A 221 22.50 10.19 5.23
N GLU A 222 22.07 10.91 4.21
CA GLU A 222 20.68 11.03 3.81
C GLU A 222 20.31 9.83 2.90
N PHE A 223 19.32 9.07 3.30
CA PHE A 223 18.81 7.92 2.52
C PHE A 223 17.42 8.18 1.95
N VAL A 224 16.64 9.01 2.61
CA VAL A 224 15.33 9.43 2.14
C VAL A 224 15.42 10.86 1.63
N THR A 225 15.36 11.04 0.32
CA THR A 225 15.35 12.38 -0.27
C THR A 225 13.96 13.01 -0.24
N PRO A 226 13.82 14.34 -0.29
CA PRO A 226 12.53 15.01 -0.40
C PRO A 226 11.67 14.45 -1.56
N THR A 227 12.27 14.24 -2.74
CA THR A 227 11.61 13.65 -3.90
C THR A 227 11.07 12.25 -3.63
N GLY A 228 11.90 11.38 -3.02
CA GLY A 228 11.49 10.01 -2.66
C GLY A 228 10.37 9.99 -1.62
N ALA A 229 10.45 10.83 -0.59
CA ALA A 229 9.40 10.97 0.42
C ALA A 229 8.09 11.51 -0.18
N ALA A 230 8.17 12.52 -1.05
CA ALA A 230 7.01 13.09 -1.71
C ALA A 230 6.33 12.10 -2.66
N PHE A 231 7.12 11.32 -3.40
CA PHE A 231 6.59 10.24 -4.23
C PHE A 231 5.83 9.23 -3.36
N ALA A 232 6.44 8.72 -2.30
CA ALA A 232 5.77 7.78 -1.39
C ALA A 232 4.46 8.36 -0.81
N ALA A 233 4.47 9.63 -0.39
CA ALA A 233 3.29 10.30 0.13
C ALA A 233 2.18 10.49 -0.90
N ALA A 234 2.54 10.82 -2.16
CA ALA A 234 1.59 11.14 -3.22
C ALA A 234 0.90 9.91 -3.81
N VAL A 235 1.55 8.72 -3.80
CA VAL A 235 1.05 7.55 -4.53
C VAL A 235 0.68 6.35 -3.65
N SER A 236 0.96 6.37 -2.35
CA SER A 236 0.59 5.29 -1.45
C SER A 236 -0.94 5.16 -1.36
N THR A 237 -1.46 3.96 -1.61
CA THR A 237 -2.90 3.67 -1.57
C THR A 237 -3.27 2.71 -0.44
N CYS A 238 -2.31 1.94 0.07
CA CYS A 238 -2.55 0.96 1.14
C CYS A 238 -1.34 0.83 2.07
N ASP A 239 -1.57 0.21 3.23
CA ASP A 239 -0.49 -0.17 4.16
C ASP A 239 0.35 -1.32 3.58
N PRO A 240 1.66 -1.39 3.93
CA PRO A 240 2.49 -2.53 3.54
C PRO A 240 1.94 -3.84 4.14
N PRO A 241 2.14 -4.98 3.45
CA PRO A 241 1.60 -6.26 3.87
C PRO A 241 2.13 -6.64 5.26
N ARG A 242 1.22 -7.08 6.14
CA ARG A 242 1.54 -7.59 7.49
C ARG A 242 1.64 -9.12 7.54
N SER A 243 1.17 -9.78 6.50
CA SER A 243 1.18 -11.25 6.33
C SER A 243 2.13 -11.67 5.22
N SER A 244 2.20 -12.98 4.95
CA SER A 244 2.94 -13.51 3.81
C SER A 244 2.32 -13.05 2.48
N PHE A 245 3.18 -12.89 1.49
CA PHE A 245 2.79 -12.53 0.14
C PHE A 245 3.63 -13.31 -0.88
N LYS A 246 3.09 -13.52 -2.07
CA LYS A 246 3.83 -14.05 -3.20
C LYS A 246 4.43 -12.91 -3.98
N ILE A 247 5.68 -13.06 -4.39
CA ILE A 247 6.36 -12.12 -5.26
C ILE A 247 6.24 -12.65 -6.69
N GLU A 248 5.67 -11.84 -7.57
CA GLU A 248 5.55 -12.18 -8.99
C GLU A 248 6.70 -11.62 -9.80
N LYS A 249 7.14 -10.40 -9.47
CA LYS A 249 8.20 -9.72 -10.19
C LYS A 249 9.00 -8.82 -9.27
N ILE A 250 10.28 -8.63 -9.56
CA ILE A 250 11.20 -7.80 -8.76
C ILE A 250 11.97 -6.90 -9.72
N GLY A 251 12.11 -5.62 -9.32
CA GLY A 251 13.02 -4.67 -9.92
C GLY A 251 13.91 -4.03 -8.85
N MET A 252 15.15 -3.75 -9.17
CA MET A 252 16.14 -3.19 -8.25
C MET A 252 16.77 -1.93 -8.85
N GLY A 253 16.63 -0.81 -8.14
CA GLY A 253 17.21 0.48 -8.49
C GLY A 253 18.37 0.87 -7.58
N ALA A 254 19.45 1.34 -8.17
CA ALA A 254 20.65 1.76 -7.46
C ALA A 254 20.59 3.24 -7.09
N GLY A 255 20.94 3.56 -5.85
CA GLY A 255 21.26 4.92 -5.43
C GLY A 255 22.68 5.30 -5.81
N LYS A 256 22.94 6.58 -5.99
CA LYS A 256 24.25 7.12 -6.40
C LYS A 256 25.26 7.17 -5.25
N ARG A 257 24.78 7.34 -4.01
CA ARG A 257 25.65 7.50 -2.85
C ARG A 257 26.30 6.19 -2.41
N GLU A 258 27.56 6.28 -2.02
CA GLU A 258 28.28 5.19 -1.35
C GLU A 258 28.12 5.31 0.16
N THR A 259 27.53 4.31 0.78
CA THR A 259 27.27 4.25 2.22
C THR A 259 27.58 2.86 2.76
N ASP A 260 27.48 2.67 4.07
CA ASP A 260 27.58 1.37 4.72
C ASP A 260 26.37 0.44 4.45
N ARG A 261 25.34 0.95 3.78
CA ARG A 261 24.18 0.20 3.30
C ARG A 261 24.30 -0.11 1.82
N SER A 262 23.54 -1.09 1.37
CA SER A 262 23.56 -1.51 -0.05
C SER A 262 23.23 -0.39 -1.03
N GLY A 263 22.47 0.63 -0.61
CA GLY A 263 22.01 1.71 -1.48
C GLY A 263 21.17 1.20 -2.65
N ILE A 264 20.33 0.18 -2.41
CA ILE A 264 19.45 -0.45 -3.39
C ILE A 264 18.01 -0.34 -2.89
N LEU A 265 17.12 0.11 -3.77
CA LEU A 265 15.68 0.07 -3.60
C LEU A 265 15.12 -1.11 -4.36
N ARG A 266 14.26 -1.92 -3.74
CA ARG A 266 13.51 -2.97 -4.43
C ARG A 266 12.06 -2.55 -4.64
N ALA A 267 11.59 -2.69 -5.88
CA ALA A 267 10.19 -2.61 -6.25
C ALA A 267 9.72 -4.02 -6.61
N MET A 268 8.58 -4.44 -6.09
CA MET A 268 8.05 -5.79 -6.28
C MET A 268 6.57 -5.73 -6.63
N ILE A 269 6.15 -6.49 -7.63
CA ILE A 269 4.73 -6.83 -7.77
C ILE A 269 4.46 -8.00 -6.84
N ILE A 270 3.59 -7.77 -5.88
CA ILE A 270 3.21 -8.77 -4.90
C ILE A 270 1.73 -9.09 -4.97
N GLN A 271 1.39 -10.33 -4.66
CA GLN A 271 0.03 -10.73 -4.35
C GLN A 271 -0.01 -11.07 -2.86
N PRO A 272 -0.74 -10.29 -2.04
CA PRO A 272 -0.98 -10.68 -0.68
C PRO A 272 -1.60 -12.09 -0.68
N GLU A 273 -0.98 -13.02 0.01
CA GLU A 273 -1.67 -14.26 0.29
C GLU A 273 -2.80 -13.91 1.27
N THR A 274 -4.00 -13.71 0.73
CA THR A 274 -5.18 -13.83 1.56
C THR A 274 -5.20 -15.27 2.05
N VAL A 275 -4.76 -15.47 3.28
CA VAL A 275 -4.99 -16.74 3.96
C VAL A 275 -6.53 -16.90 3.95
N LYS A 276 -7.02 -17.75 3.07
CA LYS A 276 -8.46 -18.04 2.99
C LYS A 276 -8.89 -18.45 4.40
N GLY A 277 -9.60 -17.55 5.08
CA GLY A 277 -10.10 -17.82 6.41
C GLY A 277 -9.50 -17.03 7.56
N GLU A 278 -8.64 -16.02 7.33
CA GLU A 278 -8.29 -15.11 8.42
C GLU A 278 -9.50 -14.29 8.86
N ILE A 279 -9.72 -14.28 10.17
CA ILE A 279 -10.75 -13.49 10.83
C ILE A 279 -10.12 -12.66 11.95
N CYS A 280 -10.74 -11.56 12.28
CA CYS A 280 -10.39 -10.76 13.45
C CYS A 280 -11.33 -11.14 14.61
N GLN A 281 -10.75 -11.57 15.73
CA GLN A 281 -11.45 -11.67 17.00
C GLN A 281 -11.21 -10.39 17.80
N ILE A 282 -12.29 -9.70 18.15
CA ILE A 282 -12.27 -8.50 18.98
C ILE A 282 -12.87 -8.85 20.34
N GLU A 283 -12.17 -8.55 21.42
CA GLU A 283 -12.64 -8.84 22.78
C GLU A 283 -12.59 -7.59 23.67
N CYS A 284 -13.59 -7.41 24.49
CA CYS A 284 -13.56 -6.49 25.63
C CYS A 284 -14.28 -7.08 26.84
N ASN A 285 -13.95 -6.55 28.03
CA ASN A 285 -14.57 -6.96 29.29
C ASN A 285 -15.39 -5.79 29.82
N ILE A 286 -16.64 -6.05 30.21
CA ILE A 286 -17.60 -5.03 30.61
C ILE A 286 -18.26 -5.45 31.92
N ASP A 287 -18.17 -4.61 32.98
CA ASP A 287 -18.73 -4.85 34.33
C ASP A 287 -19.83 -3.84 34.75
N ASP A 288 -20.14 -2.89 33.82
CA ASP A 288 -21.03 -1.76 34.13
C ASP A 288 -22.07 -1.46 33.03
N CYS A 289 -22.38 -2.45 32.18
CA CYS A 289 -23.39 -2.31 31.12
C CYS A 289 -24.63 -3.16 31.43
N SER A 290 -25.83 -2.64 31.11
CA SER A 290 -27.06 -3.38 31.31
C SER A 290 -27.21 -4.53 30.29
N GLY A 291 -27.99 -5.57 30.68
CA GLY A 291 -28.29 -6.69 29.77
C GLY A 291 -29.03 -6.24 28.50
N GLU A 292 -29.87 -5.22 28.60
CA GLU A 292 -30.59 -4.63 27.46
C GLU A 292 -29.62 -3.96 26.46
N THR A 293 -28.69 -3.15 26.98
CA THR A 293 -27.64 -2.53 26.17
C THR A 293 -26.77 -3.58 25.48
N MET A 294 -26.41 -4.64 26.19
CA MET A 294 -25.63 -5.76 25.64
C MET A 294 -26.39 -6.49 24.53
N GLY A 295 -27.69 -6.78 24.74
CA GLY A 295 -28.54 -7.40 23.72
C GLY A 295 -28.65 -6.53 22.45
N TYR A 296 -28.90 -5.24 22.62
CA TYR A 296 -28.94 -4.30 21.53
C TYR A 296 -27.60 -4.22 20.77
N THR A 297 -26.50 -4.16 21.50
CA THR A 297 -25.15 -4.14 20.89
C THR A 297 -24.90 -5.39 20.05
N LEU A 298 -25.29 -6.57 20.53
CA LEU A 298 -25.19 -7.82 19.79
C LEU A 298 -25.95 -7.73 18.46
N GLU A 299 -27.22 -7.32 18.50
CA GLU A 299 -28.06 -7.17 17.30
C GLU A 299 -27.45 -6.17 16.31
N ARG A 300 -26.92 -5.04 16.80
CA ARG A 300 -26.26 -4.04 15.97
C ARG A 300 -24.99 -4.58 15.31
N LEU A 301 -24.12 -5.24 16.04
CA LEU A 301 -22.89 -5.84 15.51
C LEU A 301 -23.21 -6.90 14.43
N MET A 302 -24.20 -7.76 14.68
CA MET A 302 -24.64 -8.76 13.70
C MET A 302 -25.23 -8.10 12.43
N SER A 303 -26.06 -7.06 12.59
CA SER A 303 -26.64 -6.33 11.44
C SER A 303 -25.62 -5.59 10.61
N GLU A 304 -24.49 -5.21 11.21
CA GLU A 304 -23.40 -4.50 10.55
C GLU A 304 -22.33 -5.45 9.98
N GLY A 305 -22.55 -6.77 10.01
CA GLY A 305 -21.72 -7.74 9.32
C GLY A 305 -20.73 -8.50 10.20
N ALA A 306 -20.87 -8.48 11.52
CA ALA A 306 -20.14 -9.41 12.35
C ALA A 306 -20.49 -10.86 11.96
N MET A 307 -19.48 -11.72 11.88
CA MET A 307 -19.67 -13.15 11.58
C MET A 307 -20.29 -13.89 12.75
N ASP A 308 -19.94 -13.48 13.96
CA ASP A 308 -20.48 -14.01 15.20
C ASP A 308 -20.25 -13.02 16.35
N VAL A 309 -21.18 -13.00 17.31
CA VAL A 309 -21.08 -12.19 18.53
C VAL A 309 -21.60 -12.99 19.70
N PHE A 310 -20.81 -13.14 20.73
CA PHE A 310 -21.24 -13.87 21.93
C PHE A 310 -20.66 -13.29 23.22
N PHE A 311 -21.31 -13.60 24.33
CA PHE A 311 -20.93 -13.17 25.67
C PHE A 311 -20.47 -14.35 26.51
N THR A 312 -19.34 -14.18 27.20
CA THR A 312 -18.85 -15.14 28.19
C THR A 312 -18.92 -14.49 29.57
N PRO A 313 -19.66 -15.06 30.54
CA PRO A 313 -19.65 -14.58 31.92
C PRO A 313 -18.25 -14.70 32.52
N ILE A 314 -17.81 -13.63 33.18
CA ILE A 314 -16.50 -13.57 33.86
C ILE A 314 -16.62 -12.87 35.22
N VAL A 315 -15.62 -13.00 36.06
CA VAL A 315 -15.46 -12.21 37.23
C VAL A 315 -14.23 -11.32 37.10
N MET A 316 -14.42 -10.01 37.23
CA MET A 316 -13.34 -9.01 37.14
C MET A 316 -12.76 -8.68 38.54
N LYS A 317 -11.75 -7.80 38.56
CA LYS A 317 -11.16 -7.25 39.78
C LYS A 317 -12.26 -6.74 40.73
N LYS A 318 -12.02 -6.80 42.06
CA LYS A 318 -12.98 -6.43 43.10
C LYS A 318 -14.23 -7.35 43.09
N SER A 319 -14.10 -8.59 42.61
CA SER A 319 -15.17 -9.61 42.54
C SER A 319 -16.44 -9.15 41.83
N ARG A 320 -16.32 -8.30 40.80
CA ARG A 320 -17.47 -7.83 40.03
C ARG A 320 -17.90 -8.86 38.97
N PRO A 321 -19.18 -9.28 38.94
CA PRO A 321 -19.72 -10.00 37.79
C PRO A 321 -19.61 -9.15 36.54
N ALA A 322 -19.21 -9.76 35.44
CA ALA A 322 -18.99 -9.06 34.17
C ALA A 322 -19.17 -9.99 32.98
N TYR A 323 -19.15 -9.44 31.79
CA TYR A 323 -19.15 -10.19 30.55
C TYR A 323 -17.92 -9.87 29.72
N LYS A 324 -17.31 -10.90 29.14
CA LYS A 324 -16.41 -10.74 28.02
C LYS A 324 -17.25 -10.79 26.74
N VAL A 325 -17.24 -9.70 25.99
CA VAL A 325 -17.82 -9.63 24.64
C VAL A 325 -16.77 -10.12 23.66
N THR A 326 -17.16 -11.05 22.83
CA THR A 326 -16.32 -11.53 21.70
C THR A 326 -17.06 -11.29 20.41
N VAL A 327 -16.40 -10.63 19.46
CA VAL A 327 -16.89 -10.36 18.10
C VAL A 327 -15.93 -11.01 17.11
N LEU A 328 -16.47 -11.83 16.21
CA LEU A 328 -15.74 -12.38 15.07
C LEU A 328 -16.16 -11.63 13.81
N CYS A 329 -15.19 -11.11 13.06
CA CYS A 329 -15.47 -10.36 11.82
C CYS A 329 -14.35 -10.58 10.78
N SER A 330 -14.57 -10.10 9.56
CA SER A 330 -13.51 -10.01 8.56
C SER A 330 -12.43 -9.03 9.02
N MET A 331 -11.23 -9.12 8.44
CA MET A 331 -10.17 -8.15 8.69
C MET A 331 -10.61 -6.73 8.31
N ASP A 332 -11.31 -6.58 7.20
CA ASP A 332 -11.79 -5.31 6.66
C ASP A 332 -12.83 -4.63 7.58
N ASP A 333 -13.65 -5.43 8.26
CA ASP A 333 -14.69 -4.94 9.17
C ASP A 333 -14.17 -4.61 10.59
N SER A 334 -12.94 -4.96 10.91
CA SER A 334 -12.42 -4.91 12.28
C SER A 334 -12.45 -3.50 12.90
N GLU A 335 -12.14 -2.47 12.13
CA GLU A 335 -12.21 -1.07 12.60
C GLU A 335 -13.66 -0.63 12.84
N ARG A 336 -14.57 -0.99 11.94
CA ARG A 336 -16.00 -0.68 12.05
C ARG A 336 -16.62 -1.36 13.27
N MET A 337 -16.32 -2.64 13.49
CA MET A 337 -16.79 -3.38 14.68
C MET A 337 -16.22 -2.80 15.98
N THR A 338 -14.96 -2.39 15.96
CA THR A 338 -14.33 -1.72 17.11
C THR A 338 -15.03 -0.39 17.44
N ALA A 339 -15.31 0.42 16.43
CA ALA A 339 -16.02 1.70 16.62
C ALA A 339 -17.42 1.50 17.17
N LEU A 340 -18.15 0.47 16.73
CA LEU A 340 -19.46 0.10 17.25
C LEU A 340 -19.39 -0.30 18.74
N LEU A 341 -18.44 -1.12 19.13
CA LEU A 341 -18.24 -1.49 20.54
C LEU A 341 -18.02 -0.27 21.42
N PHE A 342 -17.19 0.69 21.00
CA PHE A 342 -16.99 1.93 21.75
C PHE A 342 -18.22 2.82 21.80
N LYS A 343 -19.04 2.82 20.75
CA LYS A 343 -20.26 3.64 20.68
C LYS A 343 -21.39 3.08 21.52
N GLU A 344 -21.59 1.76 21.48
CA GLU A 344 -22.80 1.11 22.02
C GLU A 344 -22.57 0.50 23.41
N THR A 345 -21.32 0.53 23.95
CA THR A 345 -21.03 -0.01 25.28
C THR A 345 -20.20 0.96 26.12
N THR A 346 -19.96 0.60 27.37
CA THR A 346 -19.13 1.36 28.32
C THR A 346 -17.64 1.04 28.20
N THR A 347 -17.25 0.13 27.28
CA THR A 347 -15.84 -0.28 27.14
C THR A 347 -14.97 0.90 26.70
N ILE A 348 -13.78 1.00 27.30
CA ILE A 348 -12.76 2.01 26.93
C ILE A 348 -11.57 1.39 26.19
N GLY A 349 -11.61 0.08 25.93
CA GLY A 349 -10.52 -0.62 25.25
C GLY A 349 -10.92 -2.00 24.77
N VAL A 350 -10.39 -2.38 23.61
CA VAL A 350 -10.57 -3.71 23.01
C VAL A 350 -9.22 -4.38 22.79
N ARG A 351 -9.21 -5.69 22.73
CA ARG A 351 -8.09 -6.51 22.26
C ARG A 351 -8.46 -7.10 20.92
N ARG A 352 -7.56 -7.07 19.96
CA ARG A 352 -7.74 -7.69 18.63
C ARG A 352 -6.73 -8.80 18.44
N THR A 353 -7.17 -9.93 17.93
CA THR A 353 -6.35 -11.08 17.61
C THR A 353 -6.74 -11.57 16.21
N VAL A 354 -5.77 -11.68 15.32
CA VAL A 354 -5.94 -12.31 14.02
C VAL A 354 -5.82 -13.81 14.21
N MET A 355 -6.78 -14.59 13.68
CA MET A 355 -6.76 -16.04 13.76
C MET A 355 -7.19 -16.66 12.44
N GLU A 356 -6.65 -17.84 12.16
CA GLU A 356 -7.05 -18.65 11.04
C GLU A 356 -8.41 -19.34 11.35
N LYS A 357 -9.34 -19.23 10.40
CA LYS A 357 -10.63 -19.93 10.44
C LYS A 357 -10.65 -21.02 9.38
N VAL A 358 -10.57 -22.27 9.80
CA VAL A 358 -10.70 -23.41 8.90
C VAL A 358 -12.17 -23.79 8.78
N MET A 359 -12.69 -23.82 7.57
CA MET A 359 -14.09 -24.19 7.28
C MET A 359 -14.15 -25.29 6.24
N MET A 360 -15.18 -26.13 6.34
CA MET A 360 -15.55 -27.05 5.26
C MET A 360 -16.09 -26.24 4.05
N ASP A 361 -15.79 -26.70 2.85
CA ASP A 361 -16.44 -26.19 1.64
C ASP A 361 -17.95 -26.41 1.77
N ARG A 362 -18.73 -25.42 1.32
CA ARG A 362 -20.18 -25.40 1.53
C ARG A 362 -20.89 -25.05 0.24
N THR A 363 -21.81 -25.92 -0.16
CA THR A 363 -22.73 -25.72 -1.28
C THR A 363 -24.15 -26.01 -0.84
N VAL A 364 -25.13 -25.33 -1.43
CA VAL A 364 -26.56 -25.64 -1.24
C VAL A 364 -27.03 -26.32 -2.51
N VAL A 365 -27.67 -27.47 -2.38
CA VAL A 365 -28.21 -28.22 -3.50
C VAL A 365 -29.69 -28.53 -3.24
N GLU A 366 -30.52 -28.33 -4.25
CA GLU A 366 -31.91 -28.82 -4.21
C GLU A 366 -31.89 -30.34 -4.35
N MET A 367 -32.50 -31.04 -3.39
CA MET A 367 -32.53 -32.47 -3.35
C MET A 367 -33.99 -32.98 -3.45
N GLU A 368 -34.23 -33.91 -4.36
CA GLU A 368 -35.50 -34.63 -4.41
C GLU A 368 -35.55 -35.73 -3.35
N THR A 369 -36.62 -35.71 -2.57
CA THR A 369 -36.89 -36.67 -1.47
C THR A 369 -38.29 -37.29 -1.60
N PRO A 370 -38.60 -38.38 -0.89
CA PRO A 370 -39.95 -38.97 -0.89
C PRO A 370 -41.05 -37.99 -0.47
N ILE A 371 -40.73 -36.93 0.25
CA ILE A 371 -41.70 -35.92 0.73
C ILE A 371 -41.73 -34.65 -0.11
N GLY A 372 -40.81 -34.50 -1.09
CA GLY A 372 -40.70 -33.34 -1.98
C GLY A 372 -39.28 -32.84 -2.10
N LYS A 373 -39.12 -31.70 -2.78
CA LYS A 373 -37.83 -31.01 -2.96
C LYS A 373 -37.48 -30.22 -1.71
N VAL A 374 -36.21 -30.33 -1.32
CA VAL A 374 -35.67 -29.62 -0.17
C VAL A 374 -34.27 -29.15 -0.44
N ASP A 375 -33.94 -27.92 0.00
CA ASP A 375 -32.58 -27.40 -0.03
C ASP A 375 -31.76 -28.09 1.06
N VAL A 376 -30.63 -28.65 0.66
CA VAL A 376 -29.69 -29.32 1.57
C VAL A 376 -28.33 -28.67 1.44
N LYS A 377 -27.82 -28.19 2.56
CA LYS A 377 -26.44 -27.75 2.68
C LYS A 377 -25.51 -28.94 2.72
N VAL A 378 -24.61 -29.02 1.74
CA VAL A 378 -23.56 -30.05 1.68
C VAL A 378 -22.25 -29.38 2.10
N CYS A 379 -21.67 -29.93 3.16
CA CYS A 379 -20.36 -29.48 3.66
C CYS A 379 -19.33 -30.59 3.42
N SER A 380 -18.15 -30.24 2.88
CA SER A 380 -17.09 -31.21 2.58
C SER A 380 -15.68 -30.65 2.91
N ILE A 381 -14.82 -31.58 3.35
CA ILE A 381 -13.39 -31.34 3.53
C ILE A 381 -12.66 -32.67 3.33
N GLY A 382 -11.76 -32.75 2.33
CA GLY A 382 -11.18 -34.04 1.95
C GLY A 382 -12.28 -35.09 1.66
N ASP A 383 -12.19 -36.24 2.31
CA ASP A 383 -13.13 -37.34 2.15
C ASP A 383 -14.40 -37.24 3.05
N ILE A 384 -14.46 -36.21 3.90
CA ILE A 384 -15.58 -36.04 4.84
C ILE A 384 -16.67 -35.22 4.14
N ARG A 385 -17.89 -35.78 4.10
CA ARG A 385 -19.12 -35.11 3.68
C ARG A 385 -20.15 -35.08 4.76
N ARG A 386 -20.89 -33.98 4.89
CA ARG A 386 -22.01 -33.81 5.81
C ARG A 386 -23.16 -33.11 5.12
N TYR A 387 -24.38 -33.49 5.47
CA TYR A 387 -25.60 -32.94 4.88
C TYR A 387 -26.44 -32.30 5.98
N TYR A 388 -26.96 -31.12 5.70
CA TYR A 388 -27.82 -30.37 6.62
C TYR A 388 -28.99 -29.81 5.82
N PRO A 389 -30.24 -30.38 6.01
CA PRO A 389 -31.42 -29.76 5.41
C PRO A 389 -31.58 -28.30 5.86
N GLU A 390 -31.85 -27.40 4.92
CA GLU A 390 -32.09 -26.00 5.25
C GLU A 390 -33.42 -25.87 5.99
N TYR A 391 -33.40 -25.15 7.11
CA TYR A 391 -34.51 -25.06 8.04
C TYR A 391 -35.80 -24.56 7.38
N GLU A 392 -35.74 -23.43 6.66
CA GLU A 392 -36.95 -22.87 6.04
C GLU A 392 -37.51 -23.74 4.94
N SER A 393 -36.67 -24.36 4.12
CA SER A 393 -37.09 -25.31 3.08
C SER A 393 -37.78 -26.56 3.70
N LEU A 394 -37.19 -27.15 4.75
CA LEU A 394 -37.77 -28.30 5.44
C LEU A 394 -39.05 -27.94 6.21
N LYS A 395 -39.13 -26.78 6.85
CA LYS A 395 -40.28 -26.24 7.54
C LYS A 395 -41.51 -26.11 6.60
N LEU A 396 -41.28 -25.60 5.39
CA LEU A 396 -42.34 -25.50 4.37
C LEU A 396 -42.89 -26.88 4.00
N LEU A 397 -42.02 -27.89 3.80
CA LEU A 397 -42.43 -29.28 3.54
C LEU A 397 -43.20 -29.87 4.70
N CYS A 398 -42.81 -29.63 5.95
CA CYS A 398 -43.55 -30.09 7.13
C CYS A 398 -44.99 -29.54 7.13
N MET A 399 -45.18 -28.27 6.84
CA MET A 399 -46.48 -27.62 6.77
C MET A 399 -47.32 -28.16 5.62
N GLU A 400 -46.75 -28.37 4.45
CA GLU A 400 -47.42 -28.86 3.26
C GLU A 400 -47.88 -30.33 3.41
N LYS A 401 -47.03 -31.16 4.00
CA LYS A 401 -47.29 -32.63 4.14
C LYS A 401 -47.90 -33.04 5.45
N GLY A 402 -48.07 -32.12 6.40
CA GLY A 402 -48.59 -32.39 7.72
C GLY A 402 -47.68 -33.31 8.57
N LEU A 403 -46.36 -33.27 8.33
CA LEU A 403 -45.37 -34.06 9.05
C LEU A 403 -44.76 -33.26 10.21
N SER A 404 -44.36 -33.97 11.25
CA SER A 404 -43.54 -33.36 12.28
C SER A 404 -42.13 -33.08 11.73
N TYR A 405 -41.46 -32.03 12.26
CA TYR A 405 -40.12 -31.69 11.83
C TYR A 405 -39.08 -32.83 11.98
N PRO A 406 -39.09 -33.61 13.10
CA PRO A 406 -38.20 -34.78 13.24
C PRO A 406 -38.44 -35.87 12.20
N GLU A 407 -39.71 -36.15 11.84
CA GLU A 407 -40.06 -37.15 10.82
C GLU A 407 -39.54 -36.69 9.44
N ALA A 408 -39.86 -35.46 9.03
CA ALA A 408 -39.38 -34.88 7.77
C ALA A 408 -37.86 -34.87 7.70
N TYR A 409 -37.19 -34.42 8.78
CA TYR A 409 -35.74 -34.42 8.88
C TYR A 409 -35.12 -35.81 8.71
N SER A 410 -35.70 -36.82 9.35
CA SER A 410 -35.26 -38.22 9.25
C SER A 410 -35.36 -38.75 7.82
N ILE A 411 -36.47 -38.47 7.11
CA ILE A 411 -36.68 -38.89 5.72
C ILE A 411 -35.61 -38.23 4.80
N VAL A 412 -35.40 -36.92 4.93
CA VAL A 412 -34.41 -36.21 4.12
C VAL A 412 -33.01 -36.75 4.41
N MET A 413 -32.63 -36.93 5.66
CA MET A 413 -31.31 -37.44 6.03
C MET A 413 -31.06 -38.88 5.57
N SER A 414 -32.11 -39.73 5.49
CA SER A 414 -31.99 -41.06 4.90
C SER A 414 -31.65 -40.98 3.40
N THR A 415 -32.34 -40.11 2.66
CA THR A 415 -32.06 -39.85 1.24
C THR A 415 -30.64 -39.33 1.01
N CYS A 416 -30.14 -38.46 1.92
CA CYS A 416 -28.78 -37.96 1.85
C CYS A 416 -27.69 -39.01 2.04
N ARG A 417 -27.94 -40.05 2.82
CA ARG A 417 -26.97 -41.12 3.11
C ARG A 417 -26.86 -42.18 2.01
N GLU A 418 -27.85 -42.27 1.14
CA GLU A 418 -27.88 -43.21 0.02
C GLU A 418 -27.12 -42.70 -1.23
N ARG A 419 -26.65 -41.48 -1.19
CA ARG A 419 -25.83 -40.83 -2.23
C ARG A 419 -24.40 -40.65 -1.79
#